data_23fff551f5a6f424103c1b3aa4583538
#
_entry.id   23fff551f5a6f424103c1b3aa4583538
#
_cell.length_a   1.000
_cell.length_b   1.000
_cell.length_c   1.000
_cell.angle_alpha   90.00
_cell.angle_beta   90.00
_cell.angle_gamma   90.00
#
_symmetry.space_group_name_H-M   'P 1'
#
loop_
_entity.id
_entity.type
_entity.pdbx_description
1 polymer ?
#
loop_
_entity_poly.entity_id
_entity_poly.type
_entity_poly.pdbx_seq_one_letter_code
_entity_poly.pdbx_strand_id
1 'polypeptide(L)'
;YIKRKINNYLQGEENLITVLGKPLDSNEILYDTIKNIIKNNGKVLYIWGNSKIDKRLIAYINKENEYYSYTRGDTTNKNLVFMNFKYLYNIKGNYDLIIVDDVSTYSKLSKESFESLYRKIRRYTDKVILYSWIQFDEGVTINALNIDKKIFIEPRVITTRIDLKNDIPYVLYEYILWFKNNKKNVITYVPYKDDVENVFHYYNKKVKLSDAKEIKIYGEKIKDSVLKFKDKSIFLITNNIEEVLETPNIDGIILLFADNYNIDFKKILFMCAKVSKSKGQFKEMLLVCNTETEEIDKAREISRSFNKLLWEEY
;
A
#
# COMPACT_ATOMS: atom_id res chain seq x y z
N TYR A 1 23.70 -5.78 -2.55
CA TYR A 1 24.23 -4.52 -2.00
C TYR A 1 23.37 -4.01 -0.82
N ILE A 2 22.07 -3.78 -0.98
CA ILE A 2 21.18 -3.24 0.05
C ILE A 2 21.09 -4.17 1.26
N LYS A 3 20.85 -5.47 1.08
CA LYS A 3 20.81 -6.46 2.16
C LYS A 3 22.08 -6.45 3.00
N ARG A 4 23.26 -6.30 2.36
CA ARG A 4 24.53 -6.20 3.06
C ARG A 4 24.62 -4.91 3.90
N LYS A 5 24.15 -3.77 3.38
CA LYS A 5 24.11 -2.51 4.14
C LYS A 5 23.21 -2.61 5.37
N ILE A 6 22.03 -3.24 5.24
CA ILE A 6 21.11 -3.45 6.35
C ILE A 6 21.74 -4.34 7.42
N ASN A 7 22.44 -5.42 7.01
CA ASN A 7 23.13 -6.32 7.95
C ASN A 7 24.30 -5.62 8.65
N ASN A 8 25.08 -4.78 7.93
CA ASN A 8 26.17 -4.02 8.53
C ASN A 8 25.67 -3.00 9.57
N TYR A 9 24.50 -2.42 9.34
CA TYR A 9 23.87 -1.52 10.29
C TYR A 9 23.64 -2.18 11.68
N LEU A 10 23.24 -3.44 11.72
CA LEU A 10 23.02 -4.14 12.99
C LEU A 10 24.28 -4.27 13.83
N GLN A 11 25.45 -4.27 13.21
CA GLN A 11 26.77 -4.36 13.85
C GLN A 11 27.38 -3.00 14.17
N GLY A 12 26.82 -1.91 13.60
CA GLY A 12 27.27 -0.53 13.79
C GLY A 12 26.72 0.13 15.05
N GLU A 13 27.08 1.39 15.26
CA GLU A 13 26.65 2.20 16.42
C GLU A 13 25.29 2.88 16.20
N GLU A 14 24.87 3.02 14.94
CA GLU A 14 23.61 3.69 14.57
C GLU A 14 22.38 3.02 15.17
N ASN A 15 21.43 3.81 15.68
CA ASN A 15 20.21 3.31 16.32
C ASN A 15 19.00 3.30 15.38
N LEU A 16 19.02 4.09 14.30
CA LEU A 16 17.95 4.18 13.30
C LEU A 16 18.53 4.07 11.91
N ILE A 17 17.92 3.21 11.10
CA ILE A 17 18.12 3.17 9.65
C ILE A 17 16.79 3.31 8.94
N THR A 18 16.72 4.19 7.95
CA THR A 18 15.60 4.30 7.04
C THR A 18 15.93 3.58 5.73
N VAL A 19 15.12 2.59 5.37
CA VAL A 19 15.19 1.93 4.07
C VAL A 19 14.07 2.50 3.21
N LEU A 20 14.41 3.21 2.13
CA LEU A 20 13.43 3.83 1.24
C LEU A 20 12.94 2.82 0.21
N GLY A 21 11.62 2.61 0.14
CA GLY A 21 10.93 1.80 -0.86
C GLY A 21 9.69 2.50 -1.40
N LYS A 22 9.19 2.08 -2.57
CA LYS A 22 7.92 2.59 -3.10
C LYS A 22 6.73 1.90 -2.40
N PRO A 23 5.58 2.56 -2.28
CA PRO A 23 4.38 1.92 -1.75
C PRO A 23 4.13 0.53 -2.37
N LEU A 24 3.75 -0.43 -1.54
CA LEU A 24 3.57 -1.85 -1.86
C LEU A 24 4.84 -2.60 -2.32
N ASP A 25 6.04 -2.05 -2.16
CA ASP A 25 7.27 -2.82 -2.42
C ASP A 25 7.38 -4.00 -1.46
N SER A 26 8.08 -5.03 -1.92
CA SER A 26 8.25 -6.25 -1.13
C SER A 26 9.16 -6.00 0.07
N ASN A 27 8.77 -6.52 1.22
CA ASN A 27 9.58 -6.52 2.43
C ASN A 27 10.65 -7.63 2.46
N GLU A 28 10.81 -8.40 1.38
CA GLU A 28 11.81 -9.47 1.28
C GLU A 28 13.25 -8.99 1.45
N ILE A 29 13.50 -7.69 1.26
CA ILE A 29 14.81 -7.07 1.53
C ILE A 29 15.20 -7.17 3.01
N LEU A 30 14.25 -7.32 3.93
CA LEU A 30 14.43 -7.41 5.37
C LEU A 30 14.54 -8.87 5.88
N TYR A 31 14.20 -9.86 5.04
CA TYR A 31 14.05 -11.25 5.47
C TYR A 31 15.36 -11.87 5.98
N ASP A 32 16.47 -11.62 5.30
CA ASP A 32 17.78 -12.14 5.72
C ASP A 32 18.18 -11.59 7.09
N THR A 33 17.93 -10.30 7.30
CA THR A 33 18.22 -9.61 8.57
C THR A 33 17.40 -10.21 9.71
N ILE A 34 16.10 -10.40 9.52
CA ILE A 34 15.21 -11.00 10.50
C ILE A 34 15.66 -12.45 10.80
N LYS A 35 15.92 -13.23 9.74
CA LYS A 35 16.39 -14.62 9.87
C LYS A 35 17.67 -14.75 10.66
N ASN A 36 18.64 -13.86 10.45
CA ASN A 36 19.91 -13.87 11.17
C ASN A 36 19.73 -13.61 12.66
N ILE A 37 18.90 -12.63 13.03
CA ILE A 37 18.61 -12.33 14.44
C ILE A 37 17.92 -13.53 15.11
N ILE A 38 16.92 -14.12 14.48
CA ILE A 38 16.18 -15.25 15.03
C ILE A 38 17.07 -16.50 15.17
N LYS A 39 17.98 -16.75 14.20
CA LYS A 39 18.96 -17.86 14.30
C LYS A 39 19.87 -17.73 15.50
N ASN A 40 20.24 -16.52 15.88
CA ASN A 40 21.02 -16.20 17.05
C ASN A 40 20.18 -16.06 18.34
N ASN A 41 18.96 -16.60 18.32
CA ASN A 41 18.01 -16.57 19.42
C ASN A 41 17.53 -15.16 19.83
N GLY A 42 17.76 -14.17 18.98
CA GLY A 42 17.30 -12.79 19.18
C GLY A 42 15.79 -12.61 18.93
N LYS A 43 15.28 -11.46 19.35
CA LYS A 43 13.86 -11.13 19.33
C LYS A 43 13.58 -9.93 18.42
N VAL A 44 12.65 -10.08 17.47
CA VAL A 44 12.25 -9.05 16.50
C VAL A 44 10.77 -8.69 16.67
N LEU A 45 10.47 -7.39 16.77
CA LEU A 45 9.13 -6.86 16.65
C LEU A 45 8.93 -6.27 15.25
N TYR A 46 7.95 -6.80 14.51
CA TYR A 46 7.60 -6.36 13.17
C TYR A 46 6.25 -5.63 13.19
N ILE A 47 6.28 -4.32 12.98
CA ILE A 47 5.12 -3.42 13.04
C ILE A 47 4.72 -3.04 11.62
N TRP A 48 3.46 -3.28 11.25
CA TRP A 48 2.96 -3.01 9.90
C TRP A 48 1.44 -2.71 9.86
N GLY A 49 0.88 -2.39 8.69
CA GLY A 49 -0.54 -2.09 8.52
C GLY A 49 -1.47 -3.30 8.61
N ASN A 50 -0.94 -4.53 8.52
CA ASN A 50 -1.76 -5.74 8.53
C ASN A 50 -2.02 -6.24 9.97
N SER A 51 -3.17 -6.91 10.17
CA SER A 51 -3.54 -7.55 11.44
C SER A 51 -3.27 -9.06 11.46
N LYS A 52 -2.32 -9.53 10.64
CA LYS A 52 -1.93 -10.95 10.50
C LYS A 52 -0.41 -11.07 10.52
N ILE A 53 0.07 -12.31 10.56
CA ILE A 53 1.48 -12.64 10.35
C ILE A 53 1.82 -12.60 8.85
N ASP A 54 3.07 -12.30 8.51
CA ASP A 54 3.57 -12.45 7.14
C ASP A 54 3.93 -13.91 6.86
N LYS A 55 3.04 -14.62 6.16
CA LYS A 55 3.25 -16.04 5.82
C LYS A 55 4.47 -16.28 4.92
N ARG A 56 4.84 -15.31 4.06
CA ARG A 56 6.02 -15.44 3.18
C ARG A 56 7.30 -15.36 4.00
N LEU A 57 7.37 -14.42 4.94
CA LEU A 57 8.50 -14.31 5.88
C LEU A 57 8.62 -15.58 6.73
N ILE A 58 7.51 -16.09 7.27
CA ILE A 58 7.51 -17.34 8.06
C ILE A 58 8.05 -18.51 7.22
N ALA A 59 7.55 -18.68 5.99
CA ALA A 59 8.02 -19.72 5.09
C ALA A 59 9.52 -19.57 4.75
N TYR A 60 10.00 -18.34 4.57
CA TYR A 60 11.40 -18.06 4.29
C TYR A 60 12.34 -18.43 5.45
N ILE A 61 11.93 -18.19 6.69
CA ILE A 61 12.73 -18.52 7.87
C ILE A 61 12.81 -20.03 8.08
N ASN A 62 11.75 -20.77 7.72
CA ASN A 62 11.69 -22.25 7.72
C ASN A 62 12.25 -22.90 9.00
N LYS A 63 11.72 -22.49 10.18
CA LYS A 63 11.99 -23.14 11.46
C LYS A 63 10.84 -24.07 11.80
N GLU A 64 11.15 -25.28 12.26
CA GLU A 64 10.19 -26.33 12.61
C GLU A 64 9.30 -25.99 13.82
N ASN A 65 9.71 -25.04 14.67
CA ASN A 65 8.97 -24.64 15.86
C ASN A 65 8.27 -23.30 15.67
N GLU A 66 7.08 -23.14 16.27
CA GLU A 66 6.32 -21.90 16.33
C GLU A 66 7.09 -20.79 17.08
N TYR A 67 8.03 -20.12 16.41
CA TYR A 67 8.84 -19.03 16.94
C TYR A 67 8.21 -17.66 16.73
N TYR A 68 7.01 -17.60 16.18
CA TYR A 68 6.30 -16.37 15.83
C TYR A 68 4.95 -16.23 16.54
N SER A 69 4.50 -14.98 16.69
CA SER A 69 3.16 -14.66 17.17
C SER A 69 2.67 -13.33 16.60
N TYR A 70 1.37 -13.09 16.70
CA TYR A 70 0.78 -11.77 16.52
C TYR A 70 0.33 -11.25 17.88
N THR A 71 0.63 -9.98 18.20
CA THR A 71 0.24 -9.36 19.46
C THR A 71 -0.58 -8.09 19.28
N ARG A 72 -1.42 -7.80 20.26
CA ARG A 72 -2.11 -6.52 20.44
C ARG A 72 -1.54 -5.71 21.61
N GLY A 73 -0.42 -6.16 22.17
CA GLY A 73 0.25 -5.55 23.32
C GLY A 73 0.55 -6.53 24.45
N ASP A 74 0.22 -7.81 24.29
CA ASP A 74 0.57 -8.84 25.25
C ASP A 74 2.05 -9.22 25.10
N THR A 75 2.70 -9.53 26.21
CA THR A 75 4.06 -10.06 26.21
C THR A 75 4.07 -11.47 25.64
N THR A 76 5.09 -11.80 24.85
CA THR A 76 5.26 -13.12 24.27
C THR A 76 6.74 -13.52 24.32
N ASN A 77 6.98 -14.83 24.47
CA ASN A 77 8.34 -15.41 24.44
C ASN A 77 8.79 -15.79 23.02
N LYS A 78 7.99 -15.46 21.99
CA LYS A 78 8.34 -15.77 20.60
C LYS A 78 9.42 -14.83 20.08
N ASN A 79 10.28 -15.34 19.20
CA ASN A 79 11.40 -14.59 18.62
C ASN A 79 10.95 -13.57 17.55
N LEU A 80 9.86 -13.86 16.83
CA LEU A 80 9.27 -12.93 15.85
C LEU A 80 7.86 -12.56 16.25
N VAL A 81 7.63 -11.29 16.50
CA VAL A 81 6.36 -10.76 16.97
C VAL A 81 5.81 -9.79 15.95
N PHE A 82 4.63 -10.03 15.43
CA PHE A 82 3.93 -9.11 14.54
C PHE A 82 2.95 -8.24 15.30
N MET A 83 2.85 -6.97 14.93
CA MET A 83 1.93 -6.00 15.54
C MET A 83 1.38 -5.06 14.47
N ASN A 84 0.09 -4.73 14.56
CA ASN A 84 -0.48 -3.69 13.71
C ASN A 84 -0.23 -2.29 14.29
N PHE A 85 -0.06 -1.27 13.44
CA PHE A 85 0.14 0.13 13.81
C PHE A 85 -0.85 0.65 14.86
N LYS A 86 -2.09 0.20 14.84
CA LYS A 86 -3.13 0.62 15.82
C LYS A 86 -2.83 0.23 17.27
N TYR A 87 -1.90 -0.70 17.49
CA TYR A 87 -1.51 -1.17 18.82
C TYR A 87 -0.16 -0.64 19.28
N LEU A 88 0.44 0.32 18.59
CA LEU A 88 1.76 0.88 18.89
C LEU A 88 1.93 1.39 20.32
N TYR A 89 0.83 1.87 20.92
CA TYR A 89 0.87 2.37 22.31
C TYR A 89 0.95 1.25 23.35
N ASN A 90 0.79 -0.01 22.93
CA ASN A 90 0.78 -1.18 23.79
C ASN A 90 2.06 -2.02 23.70
N ILE A 91 3.16 -1.49 23.10
CA ILE A 91 4.44 -2.22 23.02
C ILE A 91 4.93 -2.56 24.42
N LYS A 92 5.32 -3.83 24.60
CA LYS A 92 5.88 -4.38 25.84
C LYS A 92 7.04 -5.31 25.54
N GLY A 93 7.94 -5.48 26.52
CA GLY A 93 9.11 -6.34 26.40
C GLY A 93 10.29 -5.64 25.73
N ASN A 94 11.41 -6.35 25.59
CA ASN A 94 12.62 -5.85 24.92
C ASN A 94 12.86 -6.66 23.65
N TYR A 95 13.40 -6.00 22.65
CA TYR A 95 13.66 -6.57 21.33
C TYR A 95 15.09 -6.21 20.88
N ASP A 96 15.73 -7.12 20.18
CA ASP A 96 17.02 -6.85 19.54
C ASP A 96 16.87 -5.98 18.29
N LEU A 97 15.68 -6.03 17.67
CA LEU A 97 15.32 -5.19 16.54
C LEU A 97 13.82 -4.88 16.53
N ILE A 98 13.47 -3.64 16.28
CA ILE A 98 12.09 -3.26 15.89
C ILE A 98 12.10 -2.78 14.44
N ILE A 99 11.22 -3.36 13.63
CA ILE A 99 10.98 -2.98 12.25
C ILE A 99 9.63 -2.27 12.16
N VAL A 100 9.61 -1.09 11.56
CA VAL A 100 8.40 -0.33 11.25
C VAL A 100 8.24 -0.33 9.74
N ASP A 101 7.29 -1.11 9.23
CA ASP A 101 7.05 -1.26 7.79
C ASP A 101 5.85 -0.43 7.34
N ASP A 102 6.13 0.75 6.78
CA ASP A 102 5.16 1.68 6.21
C ASP A 102 5.06 1.60 4.68
N VAL A 103 5.65 0.57 4.09
CA VAL A 103 5.76 0.37 2.64
C VAL A 103 4.93 -0.79 2.13
N SER A 104 5.11 -1.97 2.71
CA SER A 104 4.53 -3.21 2.15
C SER A 104 3.02 -3.31 2.34
N THR A 105 2.46 -2.55 3.28
CA THR A 105 1.02 -2.49 3.56
C THR A 105 0.58 -1.06 3.83
N TYR A 106 -0.67 -0.74 3.50
CA TYR A 106 -1.21 0.59 3.78
C TYR A 106 -1.28 0.86 5.28
N SER A 107 -0.80 2.03 5.68
CA SER A 107 -0.92 2.56 7.05
C SER A 107 -1.25 4.04 7.03
N LYS A 108 -1.74 4.55 8.15
CA LYS A 108 -1.99 5.98 8.37
C LYS A 108 -0.82 6.68 9.09
N LEU A 109 0.36 6.07 9.11
CA LEU A 109 1.54 6.66 9.76
C LEU A 109 1.99 7.90 8.98
N SER A 110 2.06 9.05 9.64
CA SER A 110 2.67 10.27 9.11
C SER A 110 4.10 10.44 9.61
N LYS A 111 4.87 11.39 9.01
CA LYS A 111 6.23 11.71 9.48
C LYS A 111 6.22 12.11 10.96
N GLU A 112 5.34 13.02 11.35
CA GLU A 112 5.20 13.50 12.72
C GLU A 112 4.79 12.38 13.68
N SER A 113 3.88 11.51 13.24
CA SER A 113 3.46 10.35 14.02
C SER A 113 4.62 9.38 14.23
N PHE A 114 5.48 9.19 13.22
CA PHE A 114 6.66 8.35 13.36
C PHE A 114 7.68 8.93 14.32
N GLU A 115 7.98 10.22 14.26
CA GLU A 115 8.92 10.88 15.18
C GLU A 115 8.50 10.70 16.65
N SER A 116 7.21 10.90 16.92
CA SER A 116 6.65 10.64 18.24
C SER A 116 6.76 9.16 18.65
N LEU A 117 6.48 8.26 17.72
CA LEU A 117 6.59 6.82 17.90
C LEU A 117 8.03 6.39 18.15
N TYR A 118 9.00 6.90 17.37
CA TYR A 118 10.40 6.54 17.45
C TYR A 118 10.98 6.79 18.85
N ARG A 119 10.68 7.97 19.45
CA ARG A 119 11.06 8.28 20.82
C ARG A 119 10.54 7.25 21.84
N LYS A 120 9.37 6.67 21.59
CA LYS A 120 8.77 5.63 22.43
C LYS A 120 9.40 4.25 22.18
N ILE A 121 9.60 3.90 20.92
CA ILE A 121 10.16 2.60 20.50
C ILE A 121 11.56 2.37 21.06
N ARG A 122 12.39 3.42 21.14
CA ARG A 122 13.75 3.37 21.70
C ARG A 122 13.85 2.87 23.14
N ARG A 123 12.73 2.83 23.86
CA ARG A 123 12.70 2.26 25.23
C ARG A 123 12.69 0.73 25.23
N TYR A 124 12.44 0.12 24.07
CA TYR A 124 12.25 -1.32 23.90
C TYR A 124 13.31 -1.97 22.99
N THR A 125 14.16 -1.17 22.35
CA THR A 125 15.24 -1.62 21.49
C THR A 125 16.27 -0.52 21.25
N ASP A 126 17.52 -0.93 20.99
CA ASP A 126 18.58 -0.03 20.51
C ASP A 126 18.64 0.03 18.98
N LYS A 127 17.95 -0.87 18.27
CA LYS A 127 17.98 -0.94 16.80
C LYS A 127 16.60 -0.85 16.19
N VAL A 128 16.40 0.16 15.33
CA VAL A 128 15.15 0.38 14.60
C VAL A 128 15.41 0.44 13.10
N ILE A 129 14.70 -0.38 12.33
CA ILE A 129 14.61 -0.23 10.88
C ILE A 129 13.25 0.37 10.55
N LEU A 130 13.27 1.53 9.90
CA LEU A 130 12.09 2.12 9.28
C LEU A 130 12.11 1.78 7.79
N TYR A 131 11.19 0.94 7.33
CA TYR A 131 10.94 0.72 5.92
C TYR A 131 9.86 1.71 5.48
N SER A 132 10.25 2.74 4.76
CA SER A 132 9.40 3.90 4.46
C SER A 132 9.59 4.37 3.01
N TRP A 133 8.63 5.09 2.48
CA TRP A 133 8.71 5.81 1.21
C TRP A 133 9.04 7.30 1.40
N ILE A 134 9.18 7.74 2.64
CA ILE A 134 9.62 9.09 3.04
C ILE A 134 10.95 8.98 3.79
N GLN A 135 11.88 9.87 3.47
CA GLN A 135 13.13 10.00 4.22
C GLN A 135 12.88 10.73 5.54
N PHE A 136 13.55 10.26 6.58
CA PHE A 136 13.61 10.93 7.88
C PHE A 136 14.95 11.61 8.06
N ASP A 137 14.96 12.68 8.86
CA ASP A 137 16.14 13.51 9.04
C ASP A 137 17.16 12.86 10.01
N GLU A 138 16.70 11.91 10.85
CA GLU A 138 17.54 11.16 11.79
C GLU A 138 17.98 9.82 11.20
N GLY A 139 19.20 9.39 11.56
CA GLY A 139 19.73 8.08 11.21
C GLY A 139 20.31 7.97 9.79
N VAL A 140 20.65 6.75 9.41
CA VAL A 140 21.22 6.43 8.09
C VAL A 140 20.12 6.08 7.11
N THR A 141 20.19 6.60 5.88
CA THR A 141 19.24 6.27 4.82
C THR A 141 19.85 5.32 3.80
N ILE A 142 19.14 4.25 3.48
CA ILE A 142 19.44 3.32 2.38
C ILE A 142 18.37 3.48 1.32
N ASN A 143 18.76 3.88 0.12
CA ASN A 143 17.84 3.99 -1.01
C ASN A 143 17.62 2.60 -1.65
N ALA A 144 16.37 2.14 -1.64
CA ALA A 144 15.91 0.92 -2.27
C ALA A 144 14.79 1.16 -3.32
N LEU A 145 14.56 2.42 -3.69
CA LEU A 145 13.47 2.82 -4.61
C LEU A 145 13.60 2.20 -6.01
N ASN A 146 14.81 1.83 -6.42
CA ASN A 146 15.10 1.36 -7.79
C ASN A 146 15.27 -0.17 -7.91
N ILE A 147 14.92 -0.94 -6.89
CA ILE A 147 15.10 -2.40 -6.92
C ILE A 147 14.32 -3.04 -8.07
N ASP A 148 13.08 -2.61 -8.32
CA ASP A 148 12.21 -3.25 -9.32
C ASP A 148 12.20 -2.57 -10.69
N LYS A 149 12.96 -1.49 -10.89
CA LYS A 149 13.11 -0.73 -12.16
C LYS A 149 11.81 -0.50 -12.95
N LYS A 150 10.65 -0.58 -12.31
CA LYS A 150 9.35 -0.39 -12.95
C LYS A 150 8.90 1.05 -12.84
N ILE A 151 8.31 1.55 -13.93
CA ILE A 151 7.65 2.86 -13.95
C ILE A 151 6.51 2.85 -12.95
N PHE A 152 6.48 3.86 -12.09
CA PHE A 152 5.38 4.10 -11.16
C PHE A 152 4.27 4.87 -11.90
N ILE A 153 3.02 4.44 -11.79
CA ILE A 153 1.92 5.10 -12.46
C ILE A 153 1.65 6.46 -11.83
N GLU A 154 1.74 7.51 -12.65
CA GLU A 154 1.30 8.85 -12.28
C GLU A 154 -0.24 8.93 -12.42
N PRO A 155 -0.97 9.43 -11.43
CA PRO A 155 -2.41 9.55 -11.53
C PRO A 155 -2.81 10.63 -12.56
N ARG A 156 -3.81 10.31 -13.39
CA ARG A 156 -4.41 11.25 -14.34
C ARG A 156 -5.63 11.91 -13.72
N VAL A 157 -5.67 13.23 -13.71
CA VAL A 157 -6.76 14.01 -13.11
C VAL A 157 -7.79 14.36 -14.17
N ILE A 158 -9.06 14.18 -13.85
CA ILE A 158 -10.23 14.61 -14.63
C ILE A 158 -11.01 15.59 -13.76
N THR A 159 -10.84 16.89 -14.03
CA THR A 159 -11.58 17.95 -13.35
C THR A 159 -12.89 18.22 -14.07
N THR A 160 -13.99 18.36 -13.34
CA THR A 160 -15.32 18.58 -13.90
C THR A 160 -16.16 19.51 -13.04
N ARG A 161 -17.11 20.22 -13.67
CA ARG A 161 -18.15 21.00 -12.97
C ARG A 161 -19.44 20.21 -12.74
N ILE A 162 -19.50 18.98 -13.25
CA ILE A 162 -20.66 18.10 -13.07
C ILE A 162 -20.74 17.67 -11.60
N ASP A 163 -21.94 17.66 -11.04
CA ASP A 163 -22.18 17.04 -9.74
C ASP A 163 -22.03 15.52 -9.87
N LEU A 164 -20.91 15.01 -9.37
CA LEU A 164 -20.53 13.60 -9.45
C LEU A 164 -21.48 12.64 -8.70
N LYS A 165 -22.40 13.19 -7.88
CA LYS A 165 -23.47 12.37 -7.25
C LYS A 165 -24.57 12.01 -8.25
N ASN A 166 -24.76 12.82 -9.28
CA ASN A 166 -25.86 12.70 -10.22
C ASN A 166 -25.43 12.24 -11.61
N ASP A 167 -24.20 12.58 -12.03
CA ASP A 167 -23.70 12.27 -13.36
C ASP A 167 -22.17 12.21 -13.40
N ILE A 168 -21.60 11.72 -14.51
CA ILE A 168 -20.15 11.64 -14.75
C ILE A 168 -19.76 12.46 -15.98
N PRO A 169 -18.53 13.03 -16.02
CA PRO A 169 -18.05 13.73 -17.21
C PRO A 169 -17.86 12.77 -18.39
N TYR A 170 -18.09 13.28 -19.60
CA TYR A 170 -17.99 12.51 -20.84
C TYR A 170 -16.63 11.81 -20.98
N VAL A 171 -15.55 12.48 -20.58
CA VAL A 171 -14.21 11.90 -20.59
C VAL A 171 -14.13 10.62 -19.73
N LEU A 172 -14.73 10.62 -18.55
CA LEU A 172 -14.78 9.42 -17.70
C LEU A 172 -15.62 8.31 -18.33
N TYR A 173 -16.77 8.68 -18.95
CA TYR A 173 -17.61 7.73 -19.68
C TYR A 173 -16.83 7.03 -20.80
N GLU A 174 -16.03 7.75 -21.58
CA GLU A 174 -15.15 7.20 -22.61
C GLU A 174 -14.11 6.21 -22.02
N TYR A 175 -13.50 6.54 -20.87
CA TYR A 175 -12.60 5.61 -20.18
C TYR A 175 -13.33 4.34 -19.74
N ILE A 176 -14.52 4.45 -19.19
CA ILE A 176 -15.33 3.29 -18.76
C ILE A 176 -15.65 2.40 -19.98
N LEU A 177 -16.06 2.97 -21.09
CA LEU A 177 -16.28 2.22 -22.33
C LEU A 177 -15.00 1.57 -22.86
N TRP A 178 -13.88 2.31 -22.79
CA TRP A 178 -12.60 1.77 -23.20
C TRP A 178 -12.19 0.56 -22.33
N PHE A 179 -12.31 0.64 -21.01
CA PHE A 179 -12.05 -0.49 -20.12
C PHE A 179 -12.95 -1.67 -20.45
N LYS A 180 -14.24 -1.41 -20.65
CA LYS A 180 -15.20 -2.44 -21.03
C LYS A 180 -14.80 -3.13 -22.33
N ASN A 181 -14.56 -2.37 -23.39
CA ASN A 181 -14.25 -2.92 -24.73
C ASN A 181 -12.93 -3.68 -24.75
N ASN A 182 -11.98 -3.33 -23.89
CA ASN A 182 -10.70 -4.02 -23.74
C ASN A 182 -10.70 -5.11 -22.65
N LYS A 183 -11.86 -5.48 -22.12
CA LYS A 183 -12.04 -6.55 -21.12
C LYS A 183 -11.14 -6.38 -19.89
N LYS A 184 -11.09 -5.15 -19.34
CA LYS A 184 -10.24 -4.79 -18.22
C LYS A 184 -10.97 -4.93 -16.89
N ASN A 185 -10.21 -5.28 -15.84
CA ASN A 185 -10.69 -5.29 -14.46
C ASN A 185 -10.40 -3.93 -13.83
N VAL A 186 -11.45 -3.26 -13.38
CA VAL A 186 -11.39 -1.89 -12.87
C VAL A 186 -11.99 -1.82 -11.48
N ILE A 187 -11.35 -1.07 -10.57
CA ILE A 187 -11.93 -0.70 -9.30
C ILE A 187 -12.41 0.75 -9.39
N THR A 188 -13.66 1.00 -9.06
CA THR A 188 -14.18 2.32 -8.74
C THR A 188 -14.19 2.49 -7.23
N TYR A 189 -13.29 3.34 -6.73
CA TYR A 189 -13.22 3.69 -5.32
C TYR A 189 -14.01 4.97 -5.05
N VAL A 190 -14.79 4.97 -3.98
CA VAL A 190 -15.58 6.12 -3.51
C VAL A 190 -15.31 6.37 -2.02
N PRO A 191 -15.43 7.62 -1.51
CA PRO A 191 -15.12 7.94 -0.11
C PRO A 191 -16.05 7.32 0.92
N TYR A 192 -17.35 7.20 0.58
CA TYR A 192 -18.40 6.80 1.51
C TYR A 192 -19.14 5.54 1.05
N LYS A 193 -19.71 4.82 2.02
CA LYS A 193 -20.47 3.59 1.75
C LYS A 193 -21.71 3.85 0.88
N ASP A 194 -22.41 4.94 1.13
CA ASP A 194 -23.62 5.28 0.36
C ASP A 194 -23.30 5.59 -1.10
N ASP A 195 -22.12 6.13 -1.39
CA ASP A 195 -21.66 6.37 -2.75
C ASP A 195 -21.45 5.07 -3.53
N VAL A 196 -21.12 3.95 -2.85
CA VAL A 196 -20.99 2.62 -3.48
C VAL A 196 -22.34 2.22 -4.13
N GLU A 197 -23.44 2.38 -3.40
CA GLU A 197 -24.79 2.10 -3.92
C GLU A 197 -25.16 3.02 -5.08
N ASN A 198 -24.88 4.31 -4.92
CA ASN A 198 -25.19 5.32 -5.94
C ASN A 198 -24.45 5.02 -7.25
N VAL A 199 -23.15 4.75 -7.19
CA VAL A 199 -22.33 4.41 -8.37
C VAL A 199 -22.79 3.10 -9.01
N PHE A 200 -23.09 2.08 -8.21
CA PHE A 200 -23.59 0.80 -8.71
C PHE A 200 -24.90 0.99 -9.49
N HIS A 201 -25.86 1.74 -8.91
CA HIS A 201 -27.11 2.05 -9.60
C HIS A 201 -26.90 2.89 -10.85
N TYR A 202 -25.96 3.84 -10.83
CA TYR A 202 -25.64 4.66 -11.98
C TYR A 202 -25.08 3.81 -13.12
N TYR A 203 -24.11 2.92 -12.85
CA TYR A 203 -23.52 2.04 -13.85
C TYR A 203 -24.58 1.14 -14.49
N ASN A 204 -25.44 0.54 -13.69
CA ASN A 204 -26.52 -0.34 -14.18
C ASN A 204 -27.58 0.39 -14.98
N LYS A 205 -28.06 1.54 -14.52
CA LYS A 205 -29.22 2.23 -15.10
C LYS A 205 -28.85 3.19 -16.24
N LYS A 206 -27.77 3.97 -16.07
CA LYS A 206 -27.40 5.04 -17.00
C LYS A 206 -26.32 4.60 -17.97
N VAL A 207 -25.20 4.05 -17.49
CA VAL A 207 -24.11 3.63 -18.37
C VAL A 207 -24.46 2.36 -19.13
N LYS A 208 -25.32 1.50 -18.56
CA LYS A 208 -25.82 0.25 -19.17
C LYS A 208 -24.64 -0.60 -19.71
N LEU A 209 -23.73 -0.98 -18.83
CA LEU A 209 -22.56 -1.79 -19.17
C LEU A 209 -22.98 -3.23 -19.56
N SER A 210 -23.77 -3.38 -20.66
CA SER A 210 -24.07 -4.70 -21.22
C SER A 210 -22.74 -5.45 -21.43
N ASP A 211 -22.68 -6.70 -21.08
CA ASP A 211 -21.49 -7.56 -21.19
C ASP A 211 -20.34 -7.29 -20.19
N ALA A 212 -20.48 -6.35 -19.27
CA ALA A 212 -19.61 -6.20 -18.11
C ALA A 212 -20.25 -6.82 -16.87
N LYS A 213 -19.44 -7.14 -15.84
CA LYS A 213 -19.92 -7.58 -14.54
C LYS A 213 -19.61 -6.50 -13.51
N GLU A 214 -20.62 -5.98 -12.87
CA GLU A 214 -20.50 -5.00 -11.79
C GLU A 214 -20.64 -5.72 -10.44
N ILE A 215 -19.75 -5.43 -9.52
CA ILE A 215 -19.70 -6.08 -8.20
C ILE A 215 -19.45 -5.01 -7.14
N LYS A 216 -20.35 -4.92 -6.16
CA LYS A 216 -20.12 -4.17 -4.94
C LYS A 216 -19.31 -5.01 -3.95
N ILE A 217 -18.33 -4.40 -3.31
CA ILE A 217 -17.53 -5.05 -2.29
C ILE A 217 -17.82 -4.38 -0.94
N TYR A 218 -18.24 -5.20 0.03
CA TYR A 218 -18.53 -4.79 1.40
C TYR A 218 -17.83 -5.72 2.39
N GLY A 219 -16.52 -5.57 2.56
CA GLY A 219 -15.78 -6.33 3.58
C GLY A 219 -15.56 -7.82 3.30
N GLU A 220 -16.03 -8.33 2.17
CA GLU A 220 -15.80 -9.72 1.75
C GLU A 220 -14.66 -9.78 0.73
N LYS A 221 -13.77 -10.77 0.91
CA LYS A 221 -12.71 -11.02 -0.08
C LYS A 221 -13.30 -11.55 -1.37
N ILE A 222 -13.02 -10.87 -2.48
CA ILE A 222 -13.37 -11.39 -3.79
C ILE A 222 -12.56 -12.66 -4.05
N LYS A 223 -13.25 -13.73 -4.40
CA LYS A 223 -12.59 -14.98 -4.82
C LYS A 223 -11.85 -14.74 -6.15
N ASP A 224 -10.61 -15.19 -6.24
CA ASP A 224 -9.80 -15.10 -7.47
C ASP A 224 -10.52 -15.65 -8.71
N SER A 225 -11.41 -16.63 -8.53
CA SER A 225 -12.22 -17.21 -9.60
C SER A 225 -13.14 -16.19 -10.28
N VAL A 226 -13.62 -15.18 -9.52
CA VAL A 226 -14.51 -14.14 -10.06
C VAL A 226 -13.76 -13.20 -11.01
N LEU A 227 -12.46 -12.97 -10.76
CA LEU A 227 -11.60 -12.05 -11.53
C LEU A 227 -10.92 -12.72 -12.72
N LYS A 228 -11.09 -14.04 -12.89
CA LYS A 228 -10.52 -14.82 -13.99
C LYS A 228 -11.43 -14.92 -15.22
N PHE A 229 -12.57 -14.25 -15.23
CA PHE A 229 -13.42 -14.20 -16.42
C PHE A 229 -12.72 -13.40 -17.53
N LYS A 230 -12.05 -14.11 -18.42
CA LYS A 230 -11.32 -13.50 -19.55
C LYS A 230 -12.24 -12.87 -20.62
N ASP A 231 -13.51 -13.18 -20.57
CA ASP A 231 -14.45 -12.81 -21.64
C ASP A 231 -15.23 -11.51 -21.33
N LYS A 232 -15.18 -11.02 -20.10
CA LYS A 232 -15.93 -9.84 -19.67
C LYS A 232 -15.06 -8.90 -18.83
N SER A 233 -15.32 -7.60 -18.94
CA SER A 233 -14.81 -6.61 -17.99
C SER A 233 -15.47 -6.77 -16.64
N ILE A 234 -14.74 -6.48 -15.58
CA ILE A 234 -15.26 -6.48 -14.22
C ILE A 234 -15.05 -5.10 -13.62
N PHE A 235 -16.15 -4.49 -13.18
CA PHE A 235 -16.14 -3.24 -12.44
C PHE A 235 -16.46 -3.51 -10.98
N LEU A 236 -15.46 -3.32 -10.12
CA LEU A 236 -15.57 -3.49 -8.68
C LEU A 236 -15.80 -2.12 -8.05
N ILE A 237 -16.76 -1.99 -7.16
CA ILE A 237 -17.08 -0.72 -6.52
C ILE A 237 -16.92 -0.90 -5.01
N THR A 238 -16.07 -0.07 -4.38
CA THR A 238 -15.78 -0.14 -2.96
C THR A 238 -15.42 1.22 -2.36
N ASN A 239 -15.57 1.34 -1.04
CA ASN A 239 -15.07 2.46 -0.25
C ASN A 239 -13.94 2.04 0.72
N ASN A 240 -13.42 0.82 0.59
CA ASN A 240 -12.39 0.27 1.47
C ASN A 240 -11.05 0.13 0.74
N ILE A 241 -10.03 0.86 1.20
CA ILE A 241 -8.69 0.83 0.61
C ILE A 241 -8.03 -0.56 0.75
N GLU A 242 -8.28 -1.31 1.83
CA GLU A 242 -7.71 -2.64 2.00
C GLU A 242 -8.22 -3.60 0.91
N GLU A 243 -9.51 -3.50 0.55
CA GLU A 243 -10.10 -4.28 -0.54
C GLU A 243 -9.48 -3.94 -1.90
N VAL A 244 -9.22 -2.64 -2.15
CA VAL A 244 -8.50 -2.21 -3.35
C VAL A 244 -7.13 -2.88 -3.43
N LEU A 245 -6.38 -2.84 -2.33
CA LEU A 245 -5.00 -3.33 -2.30
C LEU A 245 -4.90 -4.86 -2.31
N GLU A 246 -5.85 -5.56 -1.70
CA GLU A 246 -5.89 -7.03 -1.67
C GLU A 246 -6.44 -7.65 -2.98
N THR A 247 -7.25 -6.93 -3.75
CA THR A 247 -7.86 -7.45 -4.99
C THR A 247 -6.79 -7.72 -6.06
N PRO A 248 -6.61 -8.94 -6.56
CA PRO A 248 -5.60 -9.25 -7.58
C PRO A 248 -6.03 -8.82 -8.99
N ASN A 249 -5.07 -8.75 -9.92
CA ASN A 249 -5.30 -8.61 -11.36
C ASN A 249 -6.17 -7.39 -11.77
N ILE A 250 -5.90 -6.23 -11.17
CA ILE A 250 -6.57 -4.97 -11.50
C ILE A 250 -5.77 -4.21 -12.54
N ASP A 251 -6.42 -3.80 -13.63
CA ASP A 251 -5.84 -3.03 -14.72
C ASP A 251 -5.97 -1.53 -14.52
N GLY A 252 -7.05 -1.09 -13.87
CA GLY A 252 -7.30 0.34 -13.62
C GLY A 252 -8.01 0.62 -12.31
N ILE A 253 -7.82 1.84 -11.80
CA ILE A 253 -8.55 2.36 -10.65
C ILE A 253 -9.13 3.71 -11.04
N ILE A 254 -10.41 3.90 -10.76
CA ILE A 254 -11.14 5.17 -10.86
C ILE A 254 -11.44 5.62 -9.43
N LEU A 255 -10.84 6.71 -8.99
CA LEU A 255 -11.15 7.34 -7.71
C LEU A 255 -12.13 8.49 -7.98
N LEU A 256 -13.40 8.29 -7.62
CA LEU A 256 -14.42 9.34 -7.68
C LEU A 256 -14.35 10.19 -6.41
N PHE A 257 -14.72 11.48 -6.54
CA PHE A 257 -14.65 12.46 -5.45
C PHE A 257 -13.22 12.54 -4.86
N ALA A 258 -12.21 12.64 -5.73
CA ALA A 258 -10.81 12.67 -5.32
C ALA A 258 -10.45 13.92 -4.48
N ASP A 259 -11.27 14.98 -4.54
CA ASP A 259 -11.22 16.18 -3.71
C ASP A 259 -11.88 16.04 -2.33
N ASN A 260 -12.36 14.84 -1.97
CA ASN A 260 -12.95 14.61 -0.66
C ASN A 260 -11.86 14.63 0.44
N TYR A 261 -12.14 15.27 1.58
CA TYR A 261 -11.23 15.41 2.70
C TYR A 261 -10.71 14.09 3.31
N ASN A 262 -11.40 12.98 3.04
CA ASN A 262 -10.95 11.63 3.45
C ASN A 262 -9.91 11.02 2.49
N ILE A 263 -9.61 11.70 1.39
CA ILE A 263 -8.64 11.27 0.39
C ILE A 263 -7.34 12.04 0.61
N ASP A 264 -6.36 11.39 1.19
CA ASP A 264 -5.01 11.91 1.35
C ASP A 264 -4.09 11.43 0.20
N PHE A 265 -2.98 12.12 0.00
CA PHE A 265 -2.00 11.78 -1.04
C PHE A 265 -1.43 10.36 -0.86
N LYS A 266 -1.31 9.88 0.38
CA LYS A 266 -0.81 8.54 0.67
C LYS A 266 -1.76 7.46 0.14
N LYS A 267 -3.07 7.65 0.33
CA LYS A 267 -4.08 6.75 -0.22
C LYS A 267 -4.01 6.69 -1.75
N ILE A 268 -3.86 7.87 -2.40
CA ILE A 268 -3.68 7.95 -3.85
C ILE A 268 -2.42 7.20 -4.29
N LEU A 269 -1.28 7.40 -3.62
CA LEU A 269 -0.02 6.73 -3.95
C LEU A 269 -0.10 5.20 -3.82
N PHE A 270 -0.78 4.69 -2.79
CA PHE A 270 -0.97 3.25 -2.64
C PHE A 270 -1.85 2.66 -3.77
N MET A 271 -2.86 3.40 -4.21
CA MET A 271 -3.66 3.01 -5.39
C MET A 271 -2.82 3.04 -6.68
N CYS A 272 -1.99 4.08 -6.88
CA CYS A 272 -1.04 4.14 -8.00
C CYS A 272 -0.07 2.94 -7.99
N ALA A 273 0.48 2.60 -6.82
CA ALA A 273 1.36 1.44 -6.65
C ALA A 273 0.64 0.13 -7.00
N LYS A 274 -0.62 0.00 -6.59
CA LYS A 274 -1.44 -1.17 -6.91
C LYS A 274 -1.56 -1.37 -8.42
N VAL A 275 -1.88 -0.34 -9.16
CA VAL A 275 -1.97 -0.37 -10.62
C VAL A 275 -0.58 -0.59 -11.25
N SER A 276 0.46 0.07 -10.74
CA SER A 276 1.84 -0.08 -11.23
C SER A 276 2.31 -1.54 -11.19
N LYS A 277 1.91 -2.30 -10.17
CA LYS A 277 2.28 -3.70 -9.97
C LYS A 277 1.41 -4.71 -10.74
N SER A 278 0.35 -4.26 -11.39
CA SER A 278 -0.46 -5.09 -12.27
C SER A 278 0.39 -5.70 -13.40
N LYS A 279 0.01 -6.88 -13.86
CA LYS A 279 0.67 -7.56 -14.99
C LYS A 279 0.17 -7.11 -16.36
N GLY A 280 -0.92 -6.33 -16.42
CA GLY A 280 -1.52 -5.83 -17.66
C GLY A 280 -0.60 -4.84 -18.39
N GLN A 281 -0.72 -4.78 -19.73
CA GLN A 281 0.00 -3.79 -20.56
C GLN A 281 -0.54 -2.38 -20.35
N PHE A 282 -1.85 -2.24 -20.17
CA PHE A 282 -2.53 -0.96 -19.99
C PHE A 282 -2.90 -0.79 -18.52
N LYS A 283 -2.42 0.29 -17.94
CA LYS A 283 -2.54 0.59 -16.52
C LYS A 283 -2.95 2.05 -16.38
N GLU A 284 -4.09 2.29 -15.75
CA GLU A 284 -4.59 3.65 -15.57
C GLU A 284 -5.03 3.89 -14.12
N MET A 285 -4.66 5.05 -13.59
CA MET A 285 -5.17 5.60 -12.34
C MET A 285 -5.84 6.92 -12.64
N LEU A 286 -7.17 6.97 -12.50
CA LEU A 286 -7.97 8.15 -12.78
C LEU A 286 -8.46 8.76 -11.47
N LEU A 287 -8.21 10.05 -11.28
CA LEU A 287 -8.74 10.87 -10.19
C LEU A 287 -9.82 11.76 -10.77
N VAL A 288 -11.04 11.64 -10.29
CA VAL A 288 -12.19 12.46 -10.77
C VAL A 288 -12.63 13.36 -9.63
N CYS A 289 -12.58 14.67 -9.86
CA CYS A 289 -12.85 15.69 -8.84
C CYS A 289 -13.51 16.93 -9.44
N ASN A 290 -14.11 17.75 -8.57
CA ASN A 290 -14.57 19.10 -8.97
C ASN A 290 -13.43 20.12 -8.85
N THR A 291 -12.49 19.93 -7.91
CA THR A 291 -11.36 20.82 -7.68
C THR A 291 -10.09 20.00 -7.43
N GLU A 292 -8.97 20.37 -8.03
CA GLU A 292 -7.68 19.78 -7.65
C GLU A 292 -7.28 20.26 -6.26
N THR A 293 -6.79 19.35 -5.42
CA THR A 293 -6.38 19.61 -4.03
C THR A 293 -4.88 19.46 -3.89
N GLU A 294 -4.32 20.04 -2.83
CA GLU A 294 -2.90 19.86 -2.49
C GLU A 294 -2.51 18.38 -2.34
N GLU A 295 -3.44 17.55 -1.87
CA GLU A 295 -3.24 16.09 -1.74
C GLU A 295 -3.06 15.41 -3.11
N ILE A 296 -3.83 15.84 -4.11
CA ILE A 296 -3.71 15.36 -5.50
C ILE A 296 -2.36 15.78 -6.09
N ASP A 297 -1.99 17.07 -5.95
CA ASP A 297 -0.74 17.60 -6.48
C ASP A 297 0.46 16.91 -5.84
N LYS A 298 0.46 16.77 -4.53
CA LYS A 298 1.50 16.06 -3.78
C LYS A 298 1.66 14.60 -4.23
N ALA A 299 0.55 13.89 -4.47
CA ALA A 299 0.60 12.52 -4.99
C ALA A 299 1.25 12.46 -6.38
N ARG A 300 0.95 13.41 -7.27
CA ARG A 300 1.54 13.52 -8.61
C ARG A 300 3.05 13.83 -8.55
N GLU A 301 3.45 14.79 -7.72
CA GLU A 301 4.86 15.15 -7.53
C GLU A 301 5.69 13.96 -7.03
N ILE A 302 5.19 13.22 -6.02
CA ILE A 302 5.89 12.06 -5.50
C ILE A 302 5.96 10.94 -6.55
N SER A 303 4.88 10.69 -7.30
CA SER A 303 4.88 9.72 -8.39
C SER A 303 5.93 10.05 -9.46
N ARG A 304 6.05 11.32 -9.82
CA ARG A 304 7.08 11.82 -10.75
C ARG A 304 8.47 11.66 -10.18
N SER A 305 8.67 11.95 -8.90
CA SER A 305 9.97 11.81 -8.26
C SER A 305 10.47 10.36 -8.29
N PHE A 306 9.59 9.39 -8.06
CA PHE A 306 9.93 7.96 -8.20
C PHE A 306 10.38 7.62 -9.63
N ASN A 307 9.72 8.19 -10.64
CA ASN A 307 10.08 7.94 -12.03
C ASN A 307 11.38 8.66 -12.42
N LYS A 308 11.59 9.88 -11.93
CA LYS A 308 12.84 10.65 -12.19
C LYS A 308 14.07 9.86 -11.73
N LEU A 309 14.03 9.27 -10.53
CA LEU A 309 15.11 8.45 -10.01
C LEU A 309 15.45 7.23 -10.90
N LEU A 310 14.49 6.71 -11.67
CA LEU A 310 14.77 5.63 -12.63
C LEU A 310 15.61 6.09 -13.84
N TRP A 311 15.51 7.36 -14.23
CA TRP A 311 16.22 7.92 -15.37
C TRP A 311 17.61 8.46 -15.01
N GLU A 312 17.84 8.84 -13.76
CA GLU A 312 19.13 9.38 -13.29
C GLU A 312 20.22 8.30 -13.13
N GLU A 313 19.88 7.02 -13.17
CA GLU A 313 20.82 5.89 -13.11
C GLU A 313 21.27 5.38 -14.49
N TYR A 314 20.84 6.02 -15.58
CA TYR A 314 21.28 5.79 -16.96
C TYR A 314 22.15 6.95 -17.46
#